data_dc1f01f46b4ea56ac3d8932638c891de
#
_entry.id   dc1f01f46b4ea56ac3d8932638c891de
#
_cell.length_a   1.000
_cell.length_b   1.000
_cell.length_c   1.000
_cell.angle_alpha   90.00
_cell.angle_beta   90.00
_cell.angle_gamma   90.00
#
_symmetry.space_group_name_H-M   'P 1'
#
loop_
_entity.id
_entity.type
_entity.pdbx_description
1 polymer ?
#
loop_
_entity_poly.entity_id
_entity_poly.type
_entity_poly.pdbx_seq_one_letter_code
_entity_poly.pdbx_strand_id
1 'polypeptide(L)'
;MKRVIALGVLTIGIFATGCSPSSVREPRFIDDIRPVPPPMKVLHYSIQRKDLQDALVQQGVNTVRLVPVFENLSVSQSYSYRLFDVQEGSAFSLLGLQSSDVVIAADRYLIKRPDQFPQFVSLLAGLDEASIEIRRGGESRLFKYSFVPAIAKK
;
A
#
# COMPACT_ATOMS: atom_id res chain seq x y z
N MET A 1 -67.48 -18.40 -55.09
CA MET A 1 -67.92 -19.24 -54.01
C MET A 1 -67.06 -20.50 -54.01
N LYS A 2 -66.08 -20.66 -53.22
CA LYS A 2 -65.40 -21.94 -52.88
C LYS A 2 -64.69 -21.74 -51.54
N ARG A 3 -65.19 -22.42 -50.51
CA ARG A 3 -64.63 -22.47 -49.18
C ARG A 3 -63.49 -23.48 -49.18
N VAL A 4 -62.29 -23.12 -48.72
CA VAL A 4 -61.20 -24.01 -48.42
C VAL A 4 -61.04 -24.07 -46.93
N ILE A 5 -61.28 -25.23 -46.37
CA ILE A 5 -61.04 -25.50 -44.93
C ILE A 5 -59.60 -26.01 -44.79
N ALA A 6 -58.80 -25.29 -44.13
CA ALA A 6 -57.43 -25.70 -43.80
C ALA A 6 -57.38 -26.34 -42.40
N LEU A 7 -57.00 -27.64 -42.44
CA LEU A 7 -56.82 -28.50 -41.25
C LEU A 7 -55.52 -28.12 -40.55
N GLY A 8 -55.63 -27.65 -39.32
CA GLY A 8 -54.45 -27.37 -38.50
C GLY A 8 -53.92 -28.64 -37.85
N VAL A 9 -52.69 -28.97 -38.11
CA VAL A 9 -51.97 -30.06 -37.42
C VAL A 9 -51.38 -29.54 -36.16
N LEU A 10 -51.85 -30.05 -35.01
CA LEU A 10 -51.37 -29.76 -33.69
C LEU A 10 -50.13 -30.61 -33.37
N THR A 11 -48.93 -30.09 -33.48
CA THR A 11 -47.69 -30.75 -33.06
C THR A 11 -47.45 -30.56 -31.60
N ILE A 12 -47.60 -31.61 -30.79
CA ILE A 12 -47.26 -31.63 -29.36
C ILE A 12 -45.74 -31.78 -29.23
N GLY A 13 -45.08 -30.67 -28.87
CA GLY A 13 -43.64 -30.68 -28.54
C GLY A 13 -43.42 -31.23 -27.12
N ILE A 14 -42.79 -32.40 -27.04
CA ILE A 14 -42.35 -32.98 -25.77
C ILE A 14 -41.09 -32.18 -25.31
N PHE A 15 -41.25 -31.34 -24.31
CA PHE A 15 -40.10 -30.71 -23.64
C PHE A 15 -39.44 -31.75 -22.72
N ALA A 16 -38.31 -32.31 -23.17
CA ALA A 16 -37.40 -33.04 -22.30
C ALA A 16 -36.70 -32.03 -21.37
N THR A 17 -37.12 -31.99 -20.12
CA THR A 17 -36.40 -31.30 -19.05
C THR A 17 -35.09 -32.04 -18.76
N GLY A 18 -34.03 -31.62 -19.45
CA GLY A 18 -32.67 -32.06 -19.13
C GLY A 18 -32.26 -31.52 -17.78
N CYS A 19 -32.28 -32.34 -16.74
CA CYS A 19 -31.56 -32.08 -15.51
C CYS A 19 -30.06 -32.00 -15.83
N SER A 20 -29.52 -30.80 -15.95
CA SER A 20 -28.08 -30.62 -15.95
C SER A 20 -27.54 -31.05 -14.59
N PRO A 21 -26.59 -31.99 -14.52
CA PRO A 21 -25.94 -32.31 -13.26
C PRO A 21 -25.25 -31.04 -12.79
N SER A 22 -25.64 -30.55 -11.61
CA SER A 22 -24.93 -29.48 -10.90
C SER A 22 -23.49 -29.94 -10.75
N SER A 23 -22.58 -29.35 -11.51
CA SER A 23 -21.15 -29.53 -11.30
C SER A 23 -20.85 -29.04 -9.89
N VAL A 24 -20.77 -29.96 -8.94
CA VAL A 24 -20.22 -29.72 -7.62
C VAL A 24 -18.79 -29.26 -7.91
N ARG A 25 -18.57 -27.94 -7.85
CA ARG A 25 -17.22 -27.39 -7.84
C ARG A 25 -16.56 -27.91 -6.57
N GLU A 26 -15.67 -28.87 -6.73
CA GLU A 26 -14.77 -29.24 -5.64
C GLU A 26 -14.11 -27.97 -5.13
N PRO A 27 -14.14 -27.72 -3.82
CA PRO A 27 -13.43 -26.58 -3.25
C PRO A 27 -11.96 -26.74 -3.61
N ARG A 28 -11.45 -25.88 -4.47
CA ARG A 28 -10.03 -25.80 -4.80
C ARG A 28 -9.29 -25.23 -3.60
N PHE A 29 -9.00 -26.08 -2.64
CA PHE A 29 -8.26 -25.73 -1.41
C PHE A 29 -6.83 -25.19 -1.66
N ILE A 30 -6.34 -25.24 -2.90
CA ILE A 30 -4.94 -24.96 -3.22
C ILE A 30 -4.74 -23.52 -3.71
N ASP A 31 -5.78 -22.85 -4.22
CA ASP A 31 -5.64 -21.52 -4.84
C ASP A 31 -5.70 -20.35 -3.83
N ASP A 32 -6.06 -20.61 -2.58
CA ASP A 32 -6.21 -19.58 -1.54
C ASP A 32 -5.07 -19.53 -0.49
N ILE A 33 -3.97 -20.25 -0.70
CA ILE A 33 -2.79 -20.09 0.15
C ILE A 33 -2.12 -18.79 -0.26
N ARG A 34 -2.64 -17.67 0.25
CA ARG A 34 -1.89 -16.41 0.23
C ARG A 34 -0.63 -16.64 1.06
N PRO A 35 0.55 -16.38 0.49
CA PRO A 35 1.77 -16.47 1.28
C PRO A 35 1.60 -15.57 2.51
N VAL A 36 1.77 -16.15 3.69
CA VAL A 36 1.76 -15.37 4.95
C VAL A 36 2.83 -14.30 4.78
N PRO A 37 2.49 -13.01 4.85
CA PRO A 37 3.51 -11.99 4.72
C PRO A 37 4.58 -12.21 5.79
N PRO A 38 5.86 -12.04 5.46
CA PRO A 38 6.94 -12.22 6.43
C PRO A 38 6.69 -11.33 7.65
N PRO A 39 7.06 -11.78 8.85
CA PRO A 39 6.84 -11.01 10.07
C PRO A 39 7.50 -9.64 9.91
N MET A 40 6.71 -8.59 10.06
CA MET A 40 7.19 -7.21 9.96
C MET A 40 7.92 -6.84 11.25
N LYS A 41 9.16 -6.38 11.12
CA LYS A 41 9.93 -5.88 12.26
C LYS A 41 9.42 -4.48 12.64
N VAL A 42 8.90 -4.35 13.86
CA VAL A 42 8.44 -3.06 14.40
C VAL A 42 9.58 -2.41 15.17
N LEU A 43 9.89 -1.16 14.86
CA LEU A 43 10.90 -0.33 15.51
C LEU A 43 10.24 0.93 16.06
N HIS A 44 10.53 1.28 17.29
CA HIS A 44 9.97 2.46 17.96
C HIS A 44 11.03 3.55 18.08
N TYR A 45 10.68 4.75 17.69
CA TYR A 45 11.53 5.94 17.76
C TYR A 45 10.84 7.02 18.59
N SER A 46 11.56 7.60 19.52
CA SER A 46 11.13 8.81 20.22
C SER A 46 11.96 9.98 19.70
N ILE A 47 11.31 10.94 19.08
CA ILE A 47 11.97 12.07 18.41
C ILE A 47 11.56 13.37 19.11
N GLN A 48 12.55 14.22 19.41
CA GLN A 48 12.26 15.56 19.89
C GLN A 48 11.64 16.37 18.75
N ARG A 49 10.46 16.92 19.00
CA ARG A 49 9.74 17.73 17.99
C ARG A 49 10.56 18.89 17.49
N LYS A 50 11.32 19.51 18.39
CA LYS A 50 12.21 20.62 18.07
C LYS A 50 13.29 20.21 17.07
N ASP A 51 13.95 19.06 17.28
CA ASP A 51 15.04 18.63 16.41
C ASP A 51 14.52 18.36 14.98
N LEU A 52 13.33 17.76 14.88
CA LEU A 52 12.68 17.57 13.58
C LEU A 52 12.33 18.91 12.92
N GLN A 53 11.78 19.87 13.67
CA GLN A 53 11.46 21.19 13.15
C GLN A 53 12.72 21.92 12.67
N ASP A 54 13.79 21.90 13.47
CA ASP A 54 15.07 22.54 13.13
C ASP A 54 15.66 21.93 11.85
N ALA A 55 15.62 20.60 11.70
CA ALA A 55 16.07 19.93 10.48
C ALA A 55 15.23 20.29 9.25
N LEU A 56 13.90 20.37 9.40
CA LEU A 56 12.99 20.78 8.34
C LEU A 56 13.25 22.23 7.90
N VAL A 57 13.54 23.12 8.83
CA VAL A 57 13.84 24.52 8.52
C VAL A 57 15.22 24.67 7.85
N GLN A 58 16.23 23.95 8.35
CA GLN A 58 17.60 24.07 7.84
C GLN A 58 17.82 23.44 6.48
N GLN A 59 17.27 22.27 6.25
CA GLN A 59 17.54 21.49 5.04
C GLN A 59 16.32 21.33 4.13
N GLY A 60 15.11 21.57 4.66
CA GLY A 60 13.87 21.35 3.93
C GLY A 60 13.56 19.86 3.75
N VAL A 61 12.52 19.59 2.95
CA VAL A 61 12.06 18.21 2.65
C VAL A 61 12.46 17.75 1.25
N ASN A 62 13.04 18.61 0.43
CA ASN A 62 13.38 18.29 -0.96
C ASN A 62 14.83 17.77 -1.11
N THR A 63 15.48 17.42 -0.01
CA THR A 63 16.86 16.92 0.02
C THR A 63 16.98 15.44 -0.34
N VAL A 64 15.85 14.74 -0.47
CA VAL A 64 15.82 13.33 -0.80
C VAL A 64 15.22 13.12 -2.19
N ARG A 65 15.79 12.21 -2.94
CA ARG A 65 15.28 11.81 -4.24
C ARG A 65 14.50 10.50 -4.11
N LEU A 66 13.26 10.47 -4.59
CA LEU A 66 12.41 9.30 -4.63
C LEU A 66 12.34 8.74 -6.05
N VAL A 67 12.73 7.48 -6.21
CA VAL A 67 12.69 6.78 -7.50
C VAL A 67 11.66 5.66 -7.42
N PRO A 68 10.70 5.58 -8.33
CA PRO A 68 9.70 4.52 -8.32
C PRO A 68 10.37 3.16 -8.52
N VAL A 69 9.91 2.17 -7.74
CA VAL A 69 10.32 0.77 -7.85
C VAL A 69 9.14 -0.02 -8.39
N PHE A 70 9.32 -0.64 -9.53
CA PHE A 70 8.32 -1.50 -10.15
C PHE A 70 8.57 -2.94 -9.72
N GLU A 71 7.76 -3.45 -8.82
CA GLU A 71 7.79 -4.85 -8.40
C GLU A 71 6.70 -5.60 -9.12
N ASN A 72 7.11 -6.44 -10.05
CA ASN A 72 6.26 -7.31 -10.87
C ASN A 72 5.13 -6.59 -11.64
N LEU A 73 5.14 -6.78 -12.94
CA LEU A 73 4.17 -6.27 -13.92
C LEU A 73 2.75 -6.88 -13.76
N SER A 74 2.45 -7.57 -12.66
CA SER A 74 1.14 -8.14 -12.41
C SER A 74 0.23 -7.14 -11.70
N VAL A 75 -0.68 -6.60 -12.46
CA VAL A 75 -2.04 -6.05 -12.21
C VAL A 75 -2.33 -5.21 -10.95
N SER A 76 -1.61 -5.33 -9.86
CA SER A 76 -1.72 -4.42 -8.71
C SER A 76 -0.55 -3.46 -8.74
N GLN A 77 -0.77 -2.27 -9.27
CA GLN A 77 0.20 -1.17 -9.25
C GLN A 77 0.45 -0.71 -7.81
N SER A 78 1.20 -1.51 -7.05
CA SER A 78 1.75 -1.08 -5.77
C SER A 78 2.96 -0.21 -6.08
N TYR A 79 2.76 1.10 -6.10
CA TYR A 79 3.86 2.02 -6.19
C TYR A 79 4.63 2.00 -4.87
N SER A 80 5.92 1.74 -4.94
CA SER A 80 6.86 1.95 -3.85
C SER A 80 7.98 2.84 -4.35
N TYR A 81 8.62 3.57 -3.45
CA TYR A 81 9.64 4.54 -3.85
C TYR A 81 10.92 4.30 -3.07
N ARG A 82 12.03 4.19 -3.81
CA ARG A 82 13.35 4.07 -3.21
C ARG A 82 13.92 5.45 -2.91
N LEU A 83 14.42 5.62 -1.68
CA LEU A 83 15.08 6.84 -1.24
C LEU A 83 16.53 6.86 -1.75
N PHE A 84 16.97 8.02 -2.22
CA PHE A 84 18.36 8.32 -2.54
C PHE A 84 18.75 9.65 -1.92
N ASP A 85 20.04 9.82 -1.70
CA ASP A 85 20.63 11.07 -1.25
C ASP A 85 20.13 11.52 0.15
N VAL A 86 19.80 10.57 1.04
CA VAL A 86 19.44 10.88 2.43
C VAL A 86 20.69 11.43 3.13
N GLN A 87 20.66 12.71 3.43
CA GLN A 87 21.77 13.41 4.06
C GLN A 87 21.74 13.26 5.58
N GLU A 88 22.90 13.19 6.20
CA GLU A 88 23.03 13.21 7.66
C GLU A 88 22.52 14.54 8.24
N GLY A 89 21.81 14.47 9.36
CA GLY A 89 21.18 15.63 10.00
C GLY A 89 19.88 16.09 9.31
N SER A 90 19.47 15.49 8.18
CA SER A 90 18.18 15.77 7.57
C SER A 90 17.02 15.22 8.39
N ALA A 91 15.81 15.73 8.16
CA ALA A 91 14.60 15.20 8.76
C ALA A 91 14.44 13.68 8.46
N PHE A 92 14.83 13.23 7.28
CA PHE A 92 14.78 11.81 6.90
C PHE A 92 15.75 10.96 7.71
N SER A 93 16.99 11.44 7.95
CA SER A 93 17.96 10.70 8.76
C SER A 93 17.58 10.67 10.24
N LEU A 94 16.98 11.74 10.78
CA LEU A 94 16.42 11.78 12.14
C LEU A 94 15.28 10.76 12.32
N LEU A 95 14.51 10.52 11.28
CA LEU A 95 13.48 9.47 11.23
C LEU A 95 14.09 8.06 11.10
N GLY A 96 15.41 7.90 11.06
CA GLY A 96 16.10 6.62 10.91
C GLY A 96 16.04 6.05 9.50
N LEU A 97 15.61 6.87 8.52
CA LEU A 97 15.59 6.50 7.09
C LEU A 97 16.99 6.60 6.51
N GLN A 98 17.27 5.76 5.53
CA GLN A 98 18.58 5.67 4.87
C GLN A 98 18.41 5.63 3.36
N SER A 99 19.46 6.00 2.65
CA SER A 99 19.53 5.76 1.21
C SER A 99 19.38 4.27 0.90
N SER A 100 18.65 3.96 -0.14
CA SER A 100 18.22 2.62 -0.58
C SER A 100 17.02 2.03 0.16
N ASP A 101 16.47 2.66 1.20
CA ASP A 101 15.18 2.26 1.75
C ASP A 101 14.08 2.38 0.68
N VAL A 102 13.15 1.45 0.70
CA VAL A 102 11.97 1.50 -0.15
C VAL A 102 10.77 1.84 0.72
N VAL A 103 10.22 3.04 0.54
CA VAL A 103 9.02 3.49 1.26
C VAL A 103 7.78 2.88 0.63
N ILE A 104 6.94 2.26 1.44
CA ILE A 104 5.72 1.57 1.03
C ILE A 104 4.50 2.39 1.44
N ALA A 105 4.42 2.75 2.71
CA ALA A 105 3.29 3.48 3.26
C ALA A 105 3.71 4.47 4.36
N ALA A 106 2.87 5.49 4.57
CA ALA A 106 2.96 6.44 5.65
C ALA A 106 1.59 6.53 6.33
N ASP A 107 1.50 6.29 7.64
CA ASP A 107 0.27 6.19 8.42
C ASP A 107 -0.81 5.31 7.75
N ARG A 108 -0.40 4.13 7.27
CA ARG A 108 -1.23 3.15 6.53
C ARG A 108 -1.69 3.59 5.14
N TYR A 109 -1.33 4.78 4.69
CA TYR A 109 -1.63 5.23 3.33
C TYR A 109 -0.48 4.86 2.39
N LEU A 110 -0.80 4.20 1.29
CA LEU A 110 0.19 3.90 0.24
C LEU A 110 0.66 5.20 -0.42
N ILE A 111 1.96 5.30 -0.62
CA ILE A 111 2.56 6.42 -1.35
C ILE A 111 2.36 6.16 -2.84
N LYS A 112 1.48 6.92 -3.47
CA LYS A 112 1.15 6.78 -4.90
C LYS A 112 1.94 7.71 -5.81
N ARG A 113 2.49 8.80 -5.27
CA ARG A 113 3.28 9.80 -5.98
C ARG A 113 4.51 10.17 -5.16
N PRO A 114 5.64 10.51 -5.81
CA PRO A 114 6.89 10.78 -5.11
C PRO A 114 6.83 12.01 -4.21
N ASP A 115 5.98 13.00 -4.53
CA ASP A 115 5.81 14.23 -3.77
C ASP A 115 5.05 14.03 -2.44
N GLN A 116 4.26 12.97 -2.31
CA GLN A 116 3.44 12.70 -1.12
C GLN A 116 4.30 12.38 0.11
N PHE A 117 5.42 11.70 -0.05
CA PHE A 117 6.26 11.32 1.08
C PHE A 117 6.99 12.51 1.73
N PRO A 118 7.67 13.40 0.97
CA PRO A 118 8.20 14.63 1.54
C PRO A 118 7.13 15.51 2.19
N GLN A 119 5.94 15.62 1.59
CA GLN A 119 4.81 16.35 2.18
C GLN A 119 4.40 15.72 3.52
N PHE A 120 4.27 14.40 3.59
CA PHE A 120 3.99 13.71 4.85
C PHE A 120 5.05 14.01 5.91
N VAL A 121 6.34 13.93 5.56
CA VAL A 121 7.44 14.23 6.48
C VAL A 121 7.35 15.66 7.00
N SER A 122 6.95 16.64 6.18
CA SER A 122 6.78 18.03 6.62
C SER A 122 5.68 18.21 7.65
N LEU A 123 4.69 17.32 7.69
CA LEU A 123 3.57 17.39 8.64
C LEU A 123 3.88 16.70 9.98
N LEU A 124 4.91 15.85 10.04
CA LEU A 124 5.22 15.07 11.24
C LEU A 124 5.48 15.92 12.48
N ALA A 125 6.06 17.09 12.30
CA ALA A 125 6.32 18.01 13.43
C ALA A 125 5.04 18.49 14.14
N GLY A 126 3.88 18.39 13.49
CA GLY A 126 2.56 18.72 14.05
C GLY A 126 1.80 17.52 14.64
N LEU A 127 2.32 16.31 14.50
CA LEU A 127 1.68 15.08 14.99
C LEU A 127 2.28 14.65 16.33
N ASP A 128 1.53 13.88 17.10
CA ASP A 128 2.01 13.25 18.34
C ASP A 128 2.61 11.87 18.03
N GLU A 129 2.01 11.16 17.10
CA GLU A 129 2.45 9.84 16.65
C GLU A 129 2.36 9.74 15.13
N ALA A 130 3.19 8.90 14.55
CA ALA A 130 3.13 8.55 13.13
C ALA A 130 3.78 7.19 12.88
N SER A 131 3.55 6.64 11.69
CA SER A 131 4.21 5.41 11.29
C SER A 131 4.66 5.46 9.82
N ILE A 132 5.79 4.81 9.53
CA ILE A 132 6.29 4.64 8.17
C ILE A 132 6.62 3.18 7.95
N GLU A 133 6.06 2.60 6.89
CA GLU A 133 6.40 1.27 6.44
C GLU A 133 7.46 1.36 5.36
N ILE A 134 8.57 0.66 5.58
CA ILE A 134 9.68 0.60 4.63
C ILE A 134 10.11 -0.85 4.38
N ARG A 135 10.86 -1.05 3.29
CA ARG A 135 11.64 -2.25 3.09
C ARG A 135 13.12 -1.87 2.99
N ARG A 136 13.94 -2.51 3.82
CA ARG A 136 15.39 -2.35 3.88
C ARG A 136 16.08 -3.69 3.74
N GLY A 137 16.92 -3.85 2.73
CA GLY A 137 17.61 -5.11 2.48
C GLY A 137 16.68 -6.31 2.23
N GLY A 138 15.48 -6.07 1.66
CA GLY A 138 14.46 -7.10 1.42
C GLY A 138 13.52 -7.36 2.60
N GLU A 139 13.82 -6.84 3.81
CA GLU A 139 12.99 -7.01 5.00
C GLU A 139 11.99 -5.85 5.17
N SER A 140 10.73 -6.17 5.43
CA SER A 140 9.71 -5.18 5.78
C SER A 140 9.87 -4.72 7.22
N ARG A 141 9.85 -3.40 7.43
CA ARG A 141 9.98 -2.75 8.74
C ARG A 141 8.91 -1.69 8.90
N LEU A 142 8.30 -1.66 10.09
CA LEU A 142 7.39 -0.62 10.50
C LEU A 142 8.08 0.26 11.53
N PHE A 143 8.33 1.50 11.17
CA PHE A 143 8.83 2.52 12.06
C PHE A 143 7.65 3.22 12.71
N LYS A 144 7.59 3.20 14.04
CA LYS A 144 6.60 3.93 14.83
C LYS A 144 7.28 5.07 15.55
N TYR A 145 6.75 6.25 15.39
CA TYR A 145 7.30 7.47 15.95
C TYR A 145 6.38 8.02 17.04
N SER A 146 7.00 8.51 18.11
CA SER A 146 6.36 9.35 19.12
C SER A 146 7.13 10.66 19.16
N PHE A 147 6.45 11.78 18.92
CA PHE A 147 7.04 13.12 18.90
C PHE A 147 6.84 13.79 20.24
N VAL A 148 7.93 13.91 20.99
CA VAL A 148 7.90 14.52 22.33
C VAL A 148 8.10 16.02 22.24
N PRO A 149 7.36 16.83 23.03
CA PRO A 149 7.56 18.27 23.09
C PRO A 149 8.95 18.58 23.63
N ALA A 150 9.54 19.70 23.18
CA ALA A 150 10.79 20.17 23.75
C ALA A 150 10.62 20.37 25.26
N ILE A 151 11.46 19.69 26.05
CA ILE A 151 11.49 19.95 27.50
C ILE A 151 12.04 21.35 27.68
N ALA A 152 11.19 22.29 28.13
CA ALA A 152 11.65 23.61 28.53
C ALA A 152 12.66 23.43 29.67
N LYS A 153 13.96 23.63 29.40
CA LYS A 153 14.95 23.72 30.45
C LYS A 153 14.58 24.97 31.27
N LYS A 154 14.14 24.71 32.50
CA LYS A 154 14.00 25.75 33.53
C LYS A 154 15.38 26.28 33.95
#